data_4802462ca3ad8e1f73bab9beec5da14e
#
_entry.id   4802462ca3ad8e1f73bab9beec5da14e
#
_cell.length_a   1.000
_cell.length_b   1.000
_cell.length_c   1.000
_cell.angle_alpha   90.00
_cell.angle_beta   90.00
_cell.angle_gamma   90.00
#
_symmetry.space_group_name_H-M   'P 1'
#
loop_
_entity.id
_entity.type
_entity.pdbx_description
1 polymer ?
#
loop_
_entity_poly.entity_id
_entity_poly.type
_entity_poly.pdbx_seq_one_letter_code
_entity_poly.pdbx_strand_id
1 'polypeptide(L)'
;MREFHIGKNDENQRLDRFLGKAIPLLPASLAQKYIRLKRIKVNGARTQRDQKLVAGDILQCYINDEFFESPSEENVYLTITTPRLKIVYEDENIMLLDKPAGMLAHADEHEKVNTLVNHMLAYLYQKREWRPREENAFTPALCNRIDRNTGGIVVAAKNAEALRILNDKIRDREIAKYYLCIALGRVEPPKGRIECFLRKDEKSNTVRVYHRPVPDGRSAITLYQTLQTRGELSLLEVELLTGRTHQIRASMADLGHPLLGDGKYGVGSVNRKYGETHQALYSYRLRFDFPSDAGILEYLHGREFQVDEVPFQKKYFS
;
A
#
# COMPACT_ATOMS: atom_id res chain seq x y z
N MET A 1 -13.05 -30.95 15.47
CA MET A 1 -13.68 -29.66 15.84
C MET A 1 -12.59 -28.67 16.18
N ARG A 2 -12.66 -27.44 15.64
CA ARG A 2 -11.73 -26.35 15.99
C ARG A 2 -12.52 -25.13 16.43
N GLU A 3 -12.03 -24.43 17.46
CA GLU A 3 -12.62 -23.20 17.98
C GLU A 3 -11.67 -22.01 17.71
N PHE A 4 -12.29 -20.86 17.37
CA PHE A 4 -11.59 -19.57 17.25
C PHE A 4 -12.23 -18.63 18.27
N HIS A 5 -11.43 -18.05 19.12
CA HIS A 5 -11.82 -16.95 20.00
C HIS A 5 -11.66 -15.63 19.26
N ILE A 6 -12.75 -14.94 19.04
CA ILE A 6 -12.77 -13.70 18.27
C ILE A 6 -12.16 -12.57 19.11
N GLY A 7 -11.03 -12.06 18.66
CA GLY A 7 -10.32 -10.94 19.28
C GLY A 7 -10.75 -9.59 18.71
N LYS A 8 -10.14 -8.51 19.23
CA LYS A 8 -10.36 -7.13 18.73
C LYS A 8 -10.05 -6.98 17.24
N ASN A 9 -9.01 -7.66 16.75
CA ASN A 9 -8.62 -7.62 15.34
C ASN A 9 -9.60 -8.37 14.41
N ASP A 10 -10.45 -9.21 14.96
CA ASP A 10 -11.43 -10.02 14.21
C ASP A 10 -12.82 -9.42 14.22
N GLU A 11 -13.11 -8.47 15.12
CA GLU A 11 -14.43 -7.91 15.29
C GLU A 11 -14.90 -7.07 14.08
N ASN A 12 -16.23 -6.88 13.98
CA ASN A 12 -16.90 -6.11 12.93
C ASN A 12 -16.72 -6.64 11.50
N GLN A 13 -15.96 -7.72 11.28
CA GLN A 13 -15.93 -8.37 9.99
C GLN A 13 -17.05 -9.42 9.85
N ARG A 14 -17.46 -9.68 8.62
CA ARG A 14 -18.46 -10.70 8.33
C ARG A 14 -17.84 -12.10 8.50
N LEU A 15 -18.66 -13.04 8.99
CA LEU A 15 -18.23 -14.44 9.18
C LEU A 15 -17.64 -15.06 7.91
N ASP A 16 -18.25 -14.86 6.75
CA ASP A 16 -17.74 -15.42 5.49
C ASP A 16 -16.33 -14.88 5.13
N ARG A 17 -16.04 -13.62 5.42
CA ARG A 17 -14.72 -13.04 5.23
C ARG A 17 -13.71 -13.52 6.25
N PHE A 18 -14.13 -13.66 7.50
CA PHE A 18 -13.29 -14.23 8.55
C PHE A 18 -12.85 -15.65 8.18
N LEU A 19 -13.81 -16.53 7.81
CA LEU A 19 -13.53 -17.92 7.42
C LEU A 19 -12.54 -18.00 6.25
N GLY A 20 -12.69 -17.13 5.23
CA GLY A 20 -11.77 -17.10 4.09
C GLY A 20 -10.34 -16.72 4.44
N LYS A 21 -10.12 -16.02 5.56
CA LYS A 21 -8.79 -15.66 6.06
C LYS A 21 -8.23 -16.69 7.05
N ALA A 22 -9.07 -17.09 8.02
CA ALA A 22 -8.67 -17.99 9.10
C ALA A 22 -8.56 -19.47 8.65
N ILE A 23 -9.25 -19.84 7.55
CA ILE A 23 -9.24 -21.17 6.98
C ILE A 23 -9.07 -21.08 5.45
N PRO A 24 -7.88 -20.72 4.96
CA PRO A 24 -7.67 -20.42 3.54
C PRO A 24 -7.91 -21.61 2.60
N LEU A 25 -7.73 -22.83 3.08
CA LEU A 25 -7.99 -24.05 2.30
C LEU A 25 -9.50 -24.40 2.19
N LEU A 26 -10.39 -23.72 2.92
CA LEU A 26 -11.82 -23.96 2.86
C LEU A 26 -12.46 -23.15 1.72
N PRO A 27 -12.92 -23.79 0.62
CA PRO A 27 -13.58 -23.08 -0.47
C PRO A 27 -14.81 -22.31 0.01
N ALA A 28 -15.03 -21.10 -0.48
CA ALA A 28 -16.14 -20.23 -0.07
C ALA A 28 -17.52 -20.89 -0.24
N SER A 29 -17.71 -21.66 -1.31
CA SER A 29 -18.95 -22.41 -1.56
C SER A 29 -19.19 -23.48 -0.49
N LEU A 30 -18.11 -24.16 -0.05
CA LEU A 30 -18.18 -25.19 0.98
C LEU A 30 -18.39 -24.58 2.37
N ALA A 31 -17.76 -23.45 2.67
CA ALA A 31 -17.99 -22.68 3.89
C ALA A 31 -19.49 -22.30 4.03
N GLN A 32 -20.10 -21.80 2.94
CA GLN A 32 -21.54 -21.50 2.92
C GLN A 32 -22.40 -22.72 3.14
N LYS A 33 -22.03 -23.88 2.54
CA LYS A 33 -22.72 -25.17 2.78
C LYS A 33 -22.61 -25.55 4.24
N TYR A 34 -21.45 -25.46 4.88
CA TYR A 34 -21.25 -25.82 6.28
C TYR A 34 -21.99 -24.88 7.26
N ILE A 35 -22.12 -23.62 6.95
CA ILE A 35 -22.98 -22.69 7.71
C ILE A 35 -24.44 -23.16 7.66
N ARG A 36 -24.97 -23.47 6.47
CA ARG A 36 -26.36 -23.96 6.31
C ARG A 36 -26.59 -25.27 7.03
N LEU A 37 -25.61 -26.17 7.02
CA LEU A 37 -25.67 -27.47 7.71
C LEU A 37 -25.39 -27.35 9.21
N LYS A 38 -25.27 -26.14 9.77
CA LYS A 38 -24.98 -25.89 11.21
C LYS A 38 -23.67 -26.53 11.69
N ARG A 39 -22.73 -26.78 10.78
CA ARG A 39 -21.36 -27.23 11.10
C ARG A 39 -20.42 -26.08 11.49
N ILE A 40 -20.85 -24.84 11.27
CA ILE A 40 -20.18 -23.63 11.74
C ILE A 40 -21.20 -22.88 12.61
N LYS A 41 -20.80 -22.59 13.84
CA LYS A 41 -21.64 -21.94 14.85
C LYS A 41 -20.88 -20.78 15.51
N VAL A 42 -21.61 -19.78 15.97
CA VAL A 42 -21.10 -18.70 16.81
C VAL A 42 -21.77 -18.80 18.18
N ASN A 43 -20.98 -18.88 19.24
CA ASN A 43 -21.44 -19.06 20.63
C ASN A 43 -22.41 -20.25 20.78
N GLY A 44 -22.14 -21.37 20.09
CA GLY A 44 -22.99 -22.56 20.08
C GLY A 44 -24.28 -22.43 19.28
N ALA A 45 -24.62 -21.22 18.79
CA ALA A 45 -25.85 -20.93 18.07
C ALA A 45 -25.69 -21.00 16.55
N ARG A 46 -26.83 -21.16 15.84
CA ARG A 46 -26.88 -21.07 14.37
C ARG A 46 -26.48 -19.69 13.92
N THR A 47 -25.66 -19.61 12.88
CA THR A 47 -25.14 -18.37 12.31
C THR A 47 -25.52 -18.21 10.84
N GLN A 48 -25.30 -17.00 10.29
CA GLN A 48 -25.45 -16.65 8.87
C GLN A 48 -24.13 -16.14 8.32
N ARG A 49 -23.93 -16.26 7.00
CA ARG A 49 -22.67 -15.89 6.34
C ARG A 49 -22.24 -14.43 6.52
N ASP A 50 -23.22 -13.54 6.64
CA ASP A 50 -23.04 -12.09 6.74
C ASP A 50 -23.11 -11.58 8.19
N GLN A 51 -23.28 -12.49 9.17
CA GLN A 51 -23.20 -12.13 10.58
C GLN A 51 -21.86 -11.46 10.87
N LYS A 52 -21.92 -10.30 11.51
CA LYS A 52 -20.74 -9.62 12.02
C LYS A 52 -20.30 -10.28 13.33
N LEU A 53 -19.01 -10.53 13.42
CA LEU A 53 -18.39 -11.08 14.63
C LEU A 53 -18.13 -9.98 15.64
N VAL A 54 -18.22 -10.30 16.92
CA VAL A 54 -17.96 -9.39 18.04
C VAL A 54 -16.80 -9.96 18.86
N ALA A 55 -15.94 -9.10 19.40
CA ALA A 55 -14.85 -9.54 20.29
C ALA A 55 -15.43 -10.30 21.49
N GLY A 56 -14.86 -11.46 21.79
CA GLY A 56 -15.36 -12.41 22.78
C GLY A 56 -16.26 -13.51 22.21
N ASP A 57 -16.71 -13.43 20.96
CA ASP A 57 -17.40 -14.55 20.33
C ASP A 57 -16.51 -15.79 20.23
N ILE A 58 -17.14 -16.97 20.34
CA ILE A 58 -16.50 -18.26 20.09
C ILE A 58 -17.07 -18.85 18.80
N LEU A 59 -16.25 -18.93 17.78
CA LEU A 59 -16.60 -19.56 16.51
C LEU A 59 -16.21 -21.03 16.54
N GLN A 60 -17.18 -21.91 16.40
CA GLN A 60 -17.01 -23.36 16.45
C GLN A 60 -17.15 -23.95 15.05
N CYS A 61 -16.10 -24.62 14.57
CA CYS A 61 -16.02 -25.23 13.26
C CYS A 61 -15.98 -26.76 13.35
N TYR A 62 -17.10 -27.42 13.04
CA TYR A 62 -17.22 -28.87 12.97
C TYR A 62 -16.97 -29.36 11.53
N ILE A 63 -15.76 -29.17 11.04
CA ILE A 63 -15.31 -29.49 9.69
C ILE A 63 -14.03 -30.31 9.74
N ASN A 64 -13.64 -30.92 8.60
CA ASN A 64 -12.48 -31.79 8.51
C ASN A 64 -11.18 -31.06 8.80
N ASP A 65 -10.24 -31.74 9.47
CA ASP A 65 -8.97 -31.16 9.90
C ASP A 65 -8.06 -30.77 8.72
N GLU A 66 -8.20 -31.40 7.55
CA GLU A 66 -7.47 -31.07 6.32
C GLU A 66 -7.57 -29.60 5.89
N PHE A 67 -8.67 -28.92 6.24
CA PHE A 67 -8.85 -27.50 5.93
C PHE A 67 -8.04 -26.56 6.83
N PHE A 68 -7.50 -27.09 7.93
CA PHE A 68 -6.71 -26.33 8.91
C PHE A 68 -5.19 -26.53 8.76
N GLU A 69 -4.78 -27.42 7.84
CA GLU A 69 -3.37 -27.64 7.54
C GLU A 69 -2.90 -26.52 6.60
N SER A 70 -2.21 -25.50 7.14
CA SER A 70 -1.63 -24.42 6.34
C SER A 70 -0.37 -24.91 5.62
N PRO A 71 -0.25 -24.69 4.31
CA PRO A 71 1.04 -24.78 3.64
C PRO A 71 2.02 -23.74 4.24
N SER A 72 3.26 -24.13 4.45
CA SER A 72 4.31 -23.38 5.16
C SER A 72 4.85 -22.12 4.45
N GLU A 73 4.23 -21.64 3.37
CA GLU A 73 4.70 -20.47 2.61
C GLU A 73 4.43 -19.11 3.29
N GLU A 74 3.63 -19.07 4.36
CA GLU A 74 3.21 -17.81 5.00
C GLU A 74 4.23 -17.20 5.97
N ASN A 75 5.34 -17.87 6.25
CA ASN A 75 6.28 -17.46 7.29
C ASN A 75 7.61 -16.89 6.78
N VAL A 76 7.60 -16.32 5.57
CA VAL A 76 8.81 -15.77 4.93
C VAL A 76 9.48 -14.70 5.81
N TYR A 77 8.72 -13.89 6.52
CA TYR A 77 9.24 -12.86 7.44
C TYR A 77 10.13 -13.44 8.54
N LEU A 78 9.96 -14.72 8.95
CA LEU A 78 10.83 -15.38 9.94
C LEU A 78 12.26 -15.60 9.45
N THR A 79 12.48 -15.59 8.13
CA THR A 79 13.81 -15.71 7.54
C THR A 79 14.62 -14.40 7.65
N ILE A 80 13.95 -13.29 7.97
CA ILE A 80 14.57 -11.97 8.11
C ILE A 80 15.03 -11.76 9.55
N THR A 81 16.28 -12.07 9.82
CA THR A 81 16.88 -11.94 11.16
C THR A 81 17.14 -10.48 11.54
N THR A 82 17.42 -9.62 10.58
CA THR A 82 17.67 -8.18 10.76
C THR A 82 16.78 -7.37 9.84
N PRO A 83 15.62 -6.91 10.30
CA PRO A 83 14.72 -6.05 9.51
C PRO A 83 15.40 -4.73 9.12
N ARG A 84 15.30 -4.36 7.85
CA ARG A 84 15.84 -3.10 7.31
C ARG A 84 14.69 -2.14 7.03
N LEU A 85 14.36 -1.32 8.02
CA LEU A 85 13.30 -0.31 7.92
C LEU A 85 13.87 1.06 8.28
N LYS A 86 13.48 2.09 7.53
CA LYS A 86 13.58 3.47 7.95
C LYS A 86 12.17 3.94 8.30
N ILE A 87 11.96 4.19 9.59
CA ILE A 87 10.65 4.54 10.14
C ILE A 87 10.58 6.06 10.26
N VAL A 88 9.60 6.67 9.59
CA VAL A 88 9.30 8.11 9.68
C VAL A 88 8.45 8.41 10.90
N TYR A 89 7.49 7.51 11.19
CA TYR A 89 6.63 7.59 12.36
C TYR A 89 6.12 6.20 12.73
N GLU A 90 5.95 5.95 14.01
CA GLU A 90 5.36 4.72 14.55
C GLU A 90 4.61 5.02 15.85
N ASP A 91 3.44 4.42 15.98
CA ASP A 91 2.68 4.35 17.23
C ASP A 91 2.02 2.96 17.39
N GLU A 92 1.01 2.83 18.26
CA GLU A 92 0.30 1.58 18.48
C GLU A 92 -0.61 1.17 17.31
N ASN A 93 -0.97 2.10 16.44
CA ASN A 93 -1.95 1.90 15.36
C ASN A 93 -1.32 1.81 13.97
N ILE A 94 -0.32 2.65 13.70
CA ILE A 94 0.23 2.84 12.35
C ILE A 94 1.76 2.83 12.34
N MET A 95 2.30 2.62 11.13
CA MET A 95 3.69 2.93 10.79
C MET A 95 3.74 3.71 9.47
N LEU A 96 4.61 4.70 9.40
CA LEU A 96 5.01 5.37 8.16
C LEU A 96 6.44 4.95 7.85
N LEU A 97 6.60 4.21 6.75
CA LEU A 97 7.86 3.57 6.37
C LEU A 97 8.48 4.27 5.15
N ASP A 98 9.71 4.76 5.28
CA ASP A 98 10.48 5.33 4.17
C ASP A 98 11.09 4.19 3.35
N LYS A 99 10.37 3.73 2.34
CA LYS A 99 10.79 2.64 1.45
C LYS A 99 11.96 3.09 0.55
N PRO A 100 13.10 2.40 0.54
CA PRO A 100 14.15 2.72 -0.41
C PRO A 100 13.73 2.40 -1.86
N ALA A 101 14.26 3.14 -2.82
CA ALA A 101 14.15 2.79 -4.24
C ALA A 101 14.80 1.42 -4.49
N GLY A 102 14.22 0.62 -5.40
CA GLY A 102 14.67 -0.74 -5.70
C GLY A 102 13.97 -1.83 -4.88
N MET A 103 13.44 -1.53 -3.69
CA MET A 103 12.70 -2.48 -2.86
C MET A 103 11.24 -2.59 -3.31
N LEU A 104 10.70 -3.81 -3.34
CA LEU A 104 9.26 -4.04 -3.54
C LEU A 104 8.47 -3.75 -2.26
N ALA A 105 7.25 -3.23 -2.40
CA ALA A 105 6.32 -3.12 -1.28
C ALA A 105 5.78 -4.50 -0.86
N HIS A 106 5.36 -5.31 -1.82
CA HIS A 106 4.87 -6.68 -1.65
C HIS A 106 5.65 -7.62 -2.57
N ALA A 107 5.60 -8.92 -2.25
CA ALA A 107 6.22 -9.96 -3.07
C ALA A 107 5.66 -9.98 -4.51
N ASP A 108 6.52 -10.34 -5.45
CA ASP A 108 6.16 -10.68 -6.82
C ASP A 108 6.76 -12.06 -7.20
N GLU A 109 6.71 -12.42 -8.47
CA GLU A 109 7.21 -13.70 -8.97
C GLU A 109 8.75 -13.84 -8.81
N HIS A 110 9.48 -12.74 -8.74
CA HIS A 110 10.94 -12.71 -8.74
C HIS A 110 11.55 -12.42 -7.37
N GLU A 111 10.84 -11.72 -6.49
CA GLU A 111 11.31 -11.37 -5.14
C GLU A 111 10.21 -11.63 -4.12
N LYS A 112 10.41 -12.68 -3.32
CA LYS A 112 9.44 -13.11 -2.30
C LYS A 112 9.83 -12.70 -0.89
N VAL A 113 11.11 -12.50 -0.62
CA VAL A 113 11.65 -12.31 0.73
C VAL A 113 11.91 -10.84 1.06
N ASN A 114 12.74 -10.19 0.22
CA ASN A 114 13.23 -8.83 0.50
C ASN A 114 12.21 -7.76 0.09
N THR A 115 11.07 -7.75 0.75
CA THR A 115 9.97 -6.80 0.51
C THR A 115 9.69 -5.97 1.76
N LEU A 116 9.15 -4.76 1.57
CA LEU A 116 8.84 -3.86 2.68
C LEU A 116 7.90 -4.52 3.69
N VAL A 117 6.86 -5.21 3.22
CA VAL A 117 5.90 -5.90 4.09
C VAL A 117 6.56 -6.97 4.93
N ASN A 118 7.46 -7.79 4.35
CA ASN A 118 8.13 -8.84 5.11
C ASN A 118 9.10 -8.28 6.16
N HIS A 119 9.83 -7.20 5.82
CA HIS A 119 10.66 -6.50 6.81
C HIS A 119 9.82 -5.89 7.94
N MET A 120 8.66 -5.32 7.63
CA MET A 120 7.72 -4.80 8.64
C MET A 120 7.20 -5.93 9.54
N LEU A 121 6.76 -7.04 8.97
CA LEU A 121 6.27 -8.19 9.75
C LEU A 121 7.37 -8.78 10.63
N ALA A 122 8.59 -8.93 10.12
CA ALA A 122 9.74 -9.39 10.90
C ALA A 122 10.04 -8.45 12.09
N TYR A 123 9.99 -7.14 11.85
CA TYR A 123 10.19 -6.13 12.88
C TYR A 123 9.15 -6.21 14.00
N LEU A 124 7.86 -6.21 13.63
CA LEU A 124 6.75 -6.28 14.59
C LEU A 124 6.75 -7.60 15.38
N TYR A 125 7.09 -8.70 14.70
CA TYR A 125 7.25 -10.01 15.34
C TYR A 125 8.38 -10.00 16.37
N GLN A 126 9.56 -9.47 16.03
CA GLN A 126 10.72 -9.39 16.93
C GLN A 126 10.46 -8.46 18.12
N LYS A 127 9.72 -7.36 17.92
CA LYS A 127 9.25 -6.48 19.00
C LYS A 127 8.13 -7.07 19.86
N ARG A 128 7.57 -8.22 19.46
CA ARG A 128 6.40 -8.86 20.07
C ARG A 128 5.12 -8.01 20.02
N GLU A 129 5.04 -7.08 19.09
CA GLU A 129 3.86 -6.25 18.84
C GLU A 129 2.85 -6.92 17.92
N TRP A 130 3.26 -7.96 17.22
CA TRP A 130 2.41 -8.86 16.47
C TRP A 130 2.83 -10.31 16.73
N ARG A 131 1.83 -11.15 17.07
CA ARG A 131 2.01 -12.56 17.42
C ARG A 131 1.08 -13.40 16.55
N PRO A 132 1.54 -13.90 15.40
CA PRO A 132 0.68 -14.58 14.43
C PRO A 132 -0.04 -15.80 14.96
N ARG A 133 0.49 -16.44 16.03
CA ARG A 133 -0.17 -17.60 16.68
C ARG A 133 -1.33 -17.22 17.60
N GLU A 134 -1.38 -15.96 18.02
CA GLU A 134 -2.44 -15.40 18.87
C GLU A 134 -3.51 -14.68 18.02
N GLU A 135 -3.24 -14.46 16.72
CA GLU A 135 -4.16 -13.87 15.76
C GLU A 135 -4.91 -14.96 14.97
N ASN A 136 -6.20 -14.80 14.77
CA ASN A 136 -6.99 -15.73 13.96
C ASN A 136 -6.95 -15.40 12.47
N ALA A 137 -7.04 -14.10 12.14
CA ALA A 137 -7.24 -13.66 10.77
C ALA A 137 -6.52 -12.36 10.43
N PHE A 138 -5.93 -11.64 11.40
CA PHE A 138 -5.28 -10.37 11.17
C PHE A 138 -3.78 -10.53 10.94
N THR A 139 -3.28 -9.82 9.96
CA THR A 139 -1.85 -9.61 9.71
C THR A 139 -1.63 -8.12 9.46
N PRO A 140 -0.63 -7.47 10.12
CA PRO A 140 -0.26 -6.10 9.82
C PRO A 140 -0.01 -5.91 8.32
N ALA A 141 -0.47 -4.80 7.76
CA ALA A 141 -0.52 -4.64 6.30
C ALA A 141 -0.14 -3.23 5.86
N LEU A 142 0.43 -3.14 4.66
CA LEU A 142 0.60 -1.87 3.97
C LEU A 142 -0.75 -1.40 3.40
N CYS A 143 -1.09 -0.13 3.62
CA CYS A 143 -2.36 0.46 3.17
C CYS A 143 -2.26 1.06 1.76
N ASN A 144 -1.05 1.36 1.29
CA ASN A 144 -0.77 1.82 -0.06
C ASN A 144 0.52 1.17 -0.59
N ARG A 145 0.76 1.36 -1.86
CA ARG A 145 2.00 0.92 -2.52
C ARG A 145 2.54 2.02 -3.43
N ILE A 146 3.85 2.04 -3.58
CA ILE A 146 4.58 2.83 -4.56
C ILE A 146 5.39 1.86 -5.43
N ASP A 147 5.81 2.31 -6.60
CA ASP A 147 6.55 1.47 -7.55
C ASP A 147 7.87 0.95 -6.92
N ARG A 148 8.38 -0.16 -7.43
CA ARG A 148 9.64 -0.77 -6.97
C ARG A 148 10.76 0.28 -6.84
N ASN A 149 10.96 1.08 -7.91
CA ASN A 149 12.04 2.04 -8.01
C ASN A 149 11.65 3.46 -7.53
N THR A 150 10.46 3.65 -6.98
CA THR A 150 10.05 4.88 -6.29
C THR A 150 10.36 4.73 -4.81
N GLY A 151 11.08 5.70 -4.24
CA GLY A 151 11.33 5.77 -2.80
C GLY A 151 10.23 6.53 -2.05
N GLY A 152 10.26 6.46 -0.71
CA GLY A 152 9.46 7.32 0.16
C GLY A 152 8.37 6.62 0.96
N ILE A 153 7.48 7.43 1.52
CA ILE A 153 6.56 7.02 2.58
C ILE A 153 5.50 6.04 2.07
N VAL A 154 5.41 4.91 2.75
CA VAL A 154 4.35 3.92 2.64
C VAL A 154 3.65 3.83 4.00
N VAL A 155 2.32 3.88 3.99
CA VAL A 155 1.49 3.78 5.19
C VAL A 155 1.20 2.32 5.50
N ALA A 156 1.36 1.93 6.75
CA ALA A 156 1.07 0.60 7.25
C ALA A 156 0.18 0.65 8.50
N ALA A 157 -0.68 -0.34 8.65
CA ALA A 157 -1.54 -0.54 9.81
C ALA A 157 -1.03 -1.69 10.68
N LYS A 158 -0.99 -1.47 12.00
CA LYS A 158 -0.56 -2.45 13.00
C LYS A 158 -1.72 -3.25 13.59
N ASN A 159 -2.96 -2.79 13.42
CA ASN A 159 -4.18 -3.48 13.86
C ASN A 159 -5.30 -3.37 12.82
N ALA A 160 -6.32 -4.19 12.97
CA ALA A 160 -7.38 -4.31 11.97
C ALA A 160 -8.29 -3.08 11.89
N GLU A 161 -8.50 -2.37 12.99
CA GLU A 161 -9.30 -1.16 13.02
C GLU A 161 -8.62 -0.03 12.27
N ALA A 162 -7.32 0.21 12.54
CA ALA A 162 -6.51 1.17 11.80
C ALA A 162 -6.45 0.84 10.31
N LEU A 163 -6.33 -0.46 9.96
CA LEU A 163 -6.34 -0.89 8.55
C LEU A 163 -7.63 -0.53 7.83
N ARG A 164 -8.79 -0.73 8.47
CA ARG A 164 -10.10 -0.36 7.90
C ARG A 164 -10.19 1.14 7.68
N ILE A 165 -9.88 1.92 8.72
CA ILE A 165 -9.94 3.39 8.68
C ILE A 165 -8.98 3.93 7.61
N LEU A 166 -7.72 3.53 7.62
CA LEU A 166 -6.74 4.01 6.63
C LEU A 166 -7.14 3.67 5.18
N ASN A 167 -7.68 2.47 4.94
CA ASN A 167 -8.15 2.10 3.60
C ASN A 167 -9.33 2.98 3.14
N ASP A 168 -10.25 3.31 4.04
CA ASP A 168 -11.35 4.22 3.76
C ASP A 168 -10.83 5.64 3.50
N LYS A 169 -9.97 6.18 4.37
CA LYS A 169 -9.35 7.51 4.23
C LYS A 169 -8.53 7.65 2.94
N ILE A 170 -7.80 6.60 2.53
CA ILE A 170 -7.06 6.58 1.26
C ILE A 170 -8.02 6.53 0.06
N ARG A 171 -9.07 5.72 0.13
CA ARG A 171 -10.09 5.64 -0.93
C ARG A 171 -10.80 6.98 -1.11
N ASP A 172 -11.15 7.63 -0.01
CA ASP A 172 -11.91 8.87 0.02
C ASP A 172 -11.02 10.12 -0.15
N ARG A 173 -9.69 9.90 -0.34
CA ARG A 173 -8.68 10.94 -0.63
C ARG A 173 -8.45 11.93 0.53
N GLU A 174 -8.65 11.47 1.73
CA GLU A 174 -8.45 12.22 2.96
C GLU A 174 -6.99 12.14 3.48
N ILE A 175 -6.11 11.48 2.73
CA ILE A 175 -4.65 11.48 2.94
C ILE A 175 -4.00 12.05 1.69
N ALA A 176 -3.54 13.30 1.77
CA ALA A 176 -2.83 13.96 0.70
C ALA A 176 -1.40 13.40 0.58
N LYS A 177 -0.97 13.14 -0.65
CA LYS A 177 0.33 12.52 -0.97
C LYS A 177 1.12 13.44 -1.86
N TYR A 178 2.27 13.89 -1.37
CA TYR A 178 3.18 14.77 -2.07
C TYR A 178 4.45 14.02 -2.45
N TYR A 179 4.85 14.23 -3.69
CA TYR A 179 6.04 13.63 -4.26
C TYR A 179 7.02 14.70 -4.70
N LEU A 180 8.31 14.44 -4.54
CA LEU A 180 9.33 15.18 -5.30
C LEU A 180 9.74 14.34 -6.51
N CYS A 181 9.96 15.01 -7.65
CA CYS A 181 10.54 14.36 -8.81
C CYS A 181 11.44 15.32 -9.59
N ILE A 182 12.34 14.75 -10.39
CA ILE A 182 13.13 15.52 -11.36
C ILE A 182 12.57 15.22 -12.75
N ALA A 183 12.04 16.24 -13.40
CA ALA A 183 11.60 16.22 -14.79
C ALA A 183 12.69 16.76 -15.72
N LEU A 184 12.76 16.23 -16.94
CA LEU A 184 13.68 16.70 -17.98
C LEU A 184 13.14 17.95 -18.65
N GLY A 185 14.02 18.91 -18.87
CA GLY A 185 13.71 20.20 -19.46
C GLY A 185 13.12 21.20 -18.44
N ARG A 186 12.87 22.42 -18.94
CA ARG A 186 12.18 23.47 -18.17
C ARG A 186 10.67 23.26 -18.33
N VAL A 187 9.98 22.99 -17.23
CA VAL A 187 8.54 22.76 -17.24
C VAL A 187 7.79 24.09 -17.26
N GLU A 188 7.02 24.30 -18.33
CA GLU A 188 6.19 25.50 -18.51
C GLU A 188 4.74 25.10 -18.81
N PRO A 189 3.74 25.67 -18.13
CA PRO A 189 3.86 26.62 -17.02
C PRO A 189 4.46 25.98 -15.75
N PRO A 190 5.07 26.76 -14.84
CA PRO A 190 5.74 26.21 -13.66
C PRO A 190 4.79 25.59 -12.62
N LYS A 191 3.50 25.78 -12.79
CA LYS A 191 2.44 25.15 -11.98
C LYS A 191 1.29 24.74 -12.86
N GLY A 192 0.76 23.55 -12.64
CA GLY A 192 -0.32 23.06 -13.48
C GLY A 192 -1.09 21.89 -12.88
N ARG A 193 -2.16 21.53 -13.59
CA ARG A 193 -3.04 20.40 -13.32
C ARG A 193 -3.14 19.55 -14.56
N ILE A 194 -2.79 18.27 -14.45
CA ILE A 194 -2.90 17.29 -15.53
C ILE A 194 -4.12 16.42 -15.23
N GLU A 195 -5.09 16.42 -16.14
CA GLU A 195 -6.23 15.53 -16.11
C GLU A 195 -6.19 14.63 -17.34
N CYS A 196 -6.21 13.32 -17.12
CA CYS A 196 -6.12 12.34 -18.18
C CYS A 196 -6.80 11.03 -17.77
N PHE A 197 -6.83 10.08 -18.71
CA PHE A 197 -7.24 8.72 -18.48
C PHE A 197 -6.04 7.79 -18.69
N LEU A 198 -5.81 6.90 -17.73
CA LEU A 198 -4.69 5.96 -17.75
C LEU A 198 -5.21 4.55 -17.96
N ARG A 199 -4.71 3.87 -18.99
CA ARG A 199 -4.98 2.46 -19.26
C ARG A 199 -3.68 1.66 -19.16
N LYS A 200 -3.69 0.63 -18.33
CA LYS A 200 -2.56 -0.28 -18.17
C LYS A 200 -2.46 -1.23 -19.36
N ASP A 201 -1.28 -1.42 -19.87
CA ASP A 201 -0.92 -2.48 -20.80
C ASP A 201 -0.24 -3.60 -19.97
N GLU A 202 -0.95 -4.69 -19.77
CA GLU A 202 -0.47 -5.80 -18.92
C GLU A 202 0.76 -6.49 -19.52
N LYS A 203 0.88 -6.55 -20.86
CA LYS A 203 1.99 -7.23 -21.53
C LYS A 203 3.32 -6.50 -21.35
N SER A 204 3.29 -5.17 -21.50
CA SER A 204 4.49 -4.33 -21.36
C SER A 204 4.68 -3.82 -19.92
N ASN A 205 3.70 -4.05 -19.05
CA ASN A 205 3.63 -3.45 -17.71
C ASN A 205 3.89 -1.93 -17.76
N THR A 206 3.30 -1.25 -18.74
CA THR A 206 3.32 0.20 -18.92
C THR A 206 1.90 0.77 -18.82
N VAL A 207 1.80 2.09 -18.83
CA VAL A 207 0.52 2.80 -18.80
C VAL A 207 0.51 3.77 -19.99
N ARG A 208 -0.60 3.78 -20.75
CA ARG A 208 -0.85 4.75 -21.82
C ARG A 208 -1.76 5.86 -21.32
N VAL A 209 -1.44 7.08 -21.72
CA VAL A 209 -2.21 8.28 -21.40
C VAL A 209 -3.20 8.58 -22.52
N TYR A 210 -4.41 8.98 -22.16
CA TYR A 210 -5.49 9.39 -23.07
C TYR A 210 -6.12 10.66 -22.53
N HIS A 211 -6.40 11.63 -23.42
CA HIS A 211 -7.04 12.91 -23.07
C HIS A 211 -8.57 12.86 -23.14
N ARG A 212 -9.13 11.68 -23.46
CA ARG A 212 -10.57 11.40 -23.48
C ARG A 212 -10.85 10.06 -22.80
N PRO A 213 -12.06 9.84 -22.27
CA PRO A 213 -12.44 8.54 -21.73
C PRO A 213 -12.24 7.42 -22.75
N VAL A 214 -11.67 6.30 -22.31
CA VAL A 214 -11.47 5.09 -23.12
C VAL A 214 -11.91 3.86 -22.31
N PRO A 215 -12.32 2.76 -22.96
CA PRO A 215 -12.61 1.51 -22.26
C PRO A 215 -11.43 1.10 -21.37
N ASP A 216 -11.72 0.66 -20.15
CA ASP A 216 -10.73 0.31 -19.10
C ASP A 216 -9.77 1.44 -18.67
N GLY A 217 -9.95 2.64 -19.19
CA GLY A 217 -9.23 3.84 -18.78
C GLY A 217 -9.75 4.35 -17.44
N ARG A 218 -8.82 4.69 -16.53
CA ARG A 218 -9.14 5.26 -15.22
C ARG A 218 -8.73 6.71 -15.15
N SER A 219 -9.62 7.60 -14.71
CA SER A 219 -9.31 9.02 -14.53
C SER A 219 -8.12 9.21 -13.58
N ALA A 220 -7.25 10.12 -13.93
CA ALA A 220 -6.06 10.48 -13.18
C ALA A 220 -5.92 12.00 -13.11
N ILE A 221 -5.68 12.52 -11.91
CA ILE A 221 -5.52 13.96 -11.66
C ILE A 221 -4.24 14.15 -10.88
N THR A 222 -3.33 14.94 -11.45
CA THR A 222 -2.00 15.25 -10.91
C THR A 222 -1.83 16.75 -10.88
N LEU A 223 -1.51 17.30 -9.72
CA LEU A 223 -1.09 18.70 -9.58
C LEU A 223 0.42 18.73 -9.51
N TYR A 224 1.05 19.73 -10.13
CA TYR A 224 2.49 19.92 -10.02
C TYR A 224 2.87 21.40 -9.85
N GLN A 225 4.01 21.60 -9.21
CA GLN A 225 4.65 22.90 -9.08
C GLN A 225 6.16 22.74 -9.21
N THR A 226 6.78 23.52 -10.09
CA THR A 226 8.24 23.62 -10.19
C THR A 226 8.78 24.39 -8.98
N LEU A 227 9.63 23.74 -8.21
CA LEU A 227 10.31 24.34 -7.05
C LEU A 227 11.60 25.03 -7.48
N GLN A 228 12.34 24.37 -8.38
CA GLN A 228 13.63 24.89 -8.84
C GLN A 228 13.94 24.33 -10.23
N THR A 229 14.66 25.12 -11.05
CA THR A 229 15.20 24.68 -12.33
C THR A 229 16.71 24.89 -12.35
N ARG A 230 17.47 23.88 -12.80
CA ARG A 230 18.92 23.93 -12.93
C ARG A 230 19.36 23.27 -14.26
N GLY A 231 19.77 24.09 -15.21
CA GLY A 231 20.07 23.61 -16.57
C GLY A 231 18.85 22.96 -17.22
N GLU A 232 18.99 21.71 -17.62
CA GLU A 232 17.94 20.92 -18.27
C GLU A 232 17.12 20.08 -17.27
N LEU A 233 17.18 20.37 -15.98
CA LEU A 233 16.46 19.66 -14.94
C LEU A 233 15.52 20.59 -14.17
N SER A 234 14.30 20.14 -13.94
CA SER A 234 13.31 20.80 -13.08
C SER A 234 12.96 19.91 -11.89
N LEU A 235 13.15 20.44 -10.68
CA LEU A 235 12.65 19.81 -9.45
C LEU A 235 11.20 20.22 -9.27
N LEU A 236 10.31 19.22 -9.22
CA LEU A 236 8.87 19.43 -9.05
C LEU A 236 8.40 18.86 -7.72
N GLU A 237 7.48 19.58 -7.08
CA GLU A 237 6.53 18.99 -6.14
C GLU A 237 5.29 18.57 -6.90
N VAL A 238 4.82 17.36 -6.62
CA VAL A 238 3.64 16.76 -7.27
C VAL A 238 2.67 16.26 -6.21
N GLU A 239 1.41 16.70 -6.30
CA GLU A 239 0.33 16.20 -5.46
C GLU A 239 -0.55 15.24 -6.27
N LEU A 240 -0.79 14.05 -5.72
CA LEU A 240 -1.67 13.05 -6.32
C LEU A 240 -3.09 13.14 -5.75
N LEU A 241 -4.03 13.66 -6.55
CA LEU A 241 -5.46 13.60 -6.21
C LEU A 241 -6.07 12.23 -6.54
N THR A 242 -5.37 11.40 -7.31
CA THR A 242 -5.69 9.99 -7.59
C THR A 242 -4.41 9.16 -7.48
N GLY A 243 -4.52 7.84 -7.26
CA GLY A 243 -3.37 6.95 -7.13
C GLY A 243 -3.43 5.83 -8.18
N ARG A 244 -3.03 6.10 -9.43
CA ARG A 244 -2.97 5.11 -10.50
C ARG A 244 -1.54 4.60 -10.72
N THR A 245 -1.42 3.39 -11.20
CA THR A 245 -0.11 2.81 -11.57
C THR A 245 0.66 3.77 -12.48
N HIS A 246 1.91 4.03 -12.17
CA HIS A 246 2.83 4.92 -12.91
C HIS A 246 2.28 6.33 -13.19
N GLN A 247 1.28 6.82 -12.44
CA GLN A 247 0.55 8.04 -12.79
C GLN A 247 1.47 9.23 -13.04
N ILE A 248 2.32 9.60 -12.10
CA ILE A 248 3.25 10.75 -12.26
C ILE A 248 4.17 10.53 -13.47
N ARG A 249 4.73 9.34 -13.58
CA ARG A 249 5.70 8.97 -14.62
C ARG A 249 5.11 9.10 -16.02
N ALA A 250 3.94 8.49 -16.24
CA ALA A 250 3.26 8.54 -17.53
C ALA A 250 2.73 9.93 -17.85
N SER A 251 2.13 10.64 -16.88
CA SER A 251 1.57 11.98 -17.10
C SER A 251 2.66 13.02 -17.40
N MET A 252 3.79 12.96 -16.71
CA MET A 252 4.91 13.88 -16.97
C MET A 252 5.58 13.59 -18.31
N ALA A 253 5.70 12.33 -18.71
CA ALA A 253 6.22 11.95 -20.03
C ALA A 253 5.29 12.42 -21.16
N ASP A 254 3.97 12.29 -20.98
CA ASP A 254 2.94 12.76 -21.93
C ASP A 254 2.96 14.30 -22.06
N LEU A 255 3.25 15.02 -20.96
CA LEU A 255 3.44 16.48 -20.98
C LEU A 255 4.74 16.90 -21.69
N GLY A 256 5.59 15.96 -22.12
CA GLY A 256 6.87 16.23 -22.78
C GLY A 256 8.06 16.37 -21.80
N HIS A 257 7.84 16.12 -20.51
CA HIS A 257 8.84 16.25 -19.45
C HIS A 257 9.02 14.93 -18.67
N PRO A 258 9.52 13.85 -19.31
CA PRO A 258 9.71 12.58 -18.63
C PRO A 258 10.65 12.70 -17.44
N LEU A 259 10.51 11.80 -16.46
CA LEU A 259 11.33 11.84 -15.26
C LEU A 259 12.77 11.36 -15.55
N LEU A 260 13.74 12.00 -14.93
CA LEU A 260 15.13 11.57 -14.93
C LEU A 260 15.26 10.15 -14.34
N GLY A 261 16.01 9.28 -15.00
CA GLY A 261 16.23 7.91 -14.57
C GLY A 261 15.09 6.93 -14.85
N ASP A 262 13.98 7.40 -15.44
CA ASP A 262 12.85 6.53 -15.75
C ASP A 262 13.19 5.60 -16.93
N GLY A 263 13.28 4.28 -16.66
CA GLY A 263 13.60 3.28 -17.67
C GLY A 263 12.43 2.91 -18.60
N LYS A 264 11.19 3.34 -18.29
CA LYS A 264 9.99 3.02 -19.10
C LYS A 264 9.50 4.20 -19.92
N TYR A 265 9.50 5.38 -19.35
CA TYR A 265 8.95 6.60 -19.95
C TYR A 265 10.01 7.67 -20.21
N GLY A 266 11.23 7.47 -19.70
CA GLY A 266 12.32 8.42 -19.81
C GLY A 266 13.14 8.31 -21.09
N VAL A 267 14.17 9.16 -21.18
CA VAL A 267 15.10 9.20 -22.32
C VAL A 267 16.41 8.51 -21.95
N GLY A 268 16.65 7.32 -22.52
CA GLY A 268 17.76 6.45 -22.13
C GLY A 268 19.15 7.09 -22.32
N SER A 269 19.37 7.95 -23.33
CA SER A 269 20.62 8.69 -23.52
C SER A 269 20.87 9.69 -22.39
N VAL A 270 19.83 10.39 -21.95
CA VAL A 270 19.90 11.35 -20.84
C VAL A 270 20.13 10.62 -19.52
N ASN A 271 19.41 9.52 -19.27
CA ASN A 271 19.60 8.71 -18.07
C ASN A 271 21.05 8.24 -17.93
N ARG A 272 21.66 7.77 -19.02
CA ARG A 272 23.09 7.39 -19.04
C ARG A 272 24.03 8.59 -18.77
N LYS A 273 23.76 9.75 -19.35
CA LYS A 273 24.55 10.98 -19.12
C LYS A 273 24.60 11.36 -17.64
N TYR A 274 23.49 11.19 -16.92
CA TYR A 274 23.39 11.49 -15.48
C TYR A 274 23.72 10.31 -14.57
N GLY A 275 23.93 9.09 -15.14
CA GLY A 275 24.22 7.88 -14.38
C GLY A 275 23.02 7.40 -13.55
N GLU A 276 21.80 7.74 -13.94
CA GLU A 276 20.58 7.35 -13.22
C GLU A 276 19.98 6.07 -13.82
N THR A 277 19.68 5.12 -12.92
CA THR A 277 19.11 3.82 -13.27
C THR A 277 17.66 3.65 -12.79
N HIS A 278 17.19 4.57 -11.95
CA HIS A 278 15.85 4.58 -11.35
C HIS A 278 15.25 5.96 -11.47
N GLN A 279 13.92 6.02 -11.64
CA GLN A 279 13.22 7.29 -11.71
C GLN A 279 13.48 8.15 -10.46
N ALA A 280 13.90 9.41 -10.66
CA ALA A 280 13.99 10.41 -9.61
C ALA A 280 12.56 10.81 -9.18
N LEU A 281 11.95 9.97 -8.34
CA LEU A 281 10.59 10.10 -7.84
C LEU A 281 10.52 9.58 -6.41
N TYR A 282 10.00 10.41 -5.51
CA TYR A 282 9.98 10.12 -4.08
C TYR A 282 8.68 10.58 -3.43
N SER A 283 7.97 9.69 -2.73
CA SER A 283 6.83 10.02 -1.87
C SER A 283 7.37 10.64 -0.58
N TYR A 284 7.58 11.95 -0.58
CA TYR A 284 8.37 12.59 0.46
C TYR A 284 7.57 13.12 1.63
N ARG A 285 6.25 13.39 1.42
CA ARG A 285 5.40 14.01 2.43
C ARG A 285 3.96 13.50 2.34
N LEU A 286 3.35 13.27 3.50
CA LEU A 286 1.93 12.95 3.66
C LEU A 286 1.27 13.95 4.59
N ARG A 287 0.02 14.33 4.29
CA ARG A 287 -0.83 15.11 5.20
C ARG A 287 -2.14 14.37 5.41
N PHE A 288 -2.49 14.20 6.67
CA PHE A 288 -3.75 13.58 7.10
C PHE A 288 -4.79 14.70 7.27
N ASP A 289 -5.81 14.69 6.43
CA ASP A 289 -6.87 15.72 6.43
C ASP A 289 -8.22 15.01 6.42
N PHE A 290 -8.76 14.78 7.62
CA PHE A 290 -9.94 13.96 7.85
C PHE A 290 -11.19 14.82 8.05
N PRO A 291 -11.96 15.16 6.98
CA PRO A 291 -13.23 15.83 7.12
C PRO A 291 -14.33 14.92 7.69
N SER A 292 -14.12 13.61 7.68
CA SER A 292 -15.01 12.61 8.26
C SER A 292 -14.37 11.93 9.47
N ASP A 293 -15.18 11.38 10.37
CA ASP A 293 -14.71 10.66 11.56
C ASP A 293 -13.64 9.63 11.22
N ALA A 294 -12.55 9.64 11.97
CA ALA A 294 -11.43 8.73 11.83
C ALA A 294 -11.25 7.77 13.03
N GLY A 295 -12.23 7.73 13.95
CA GLY A 295 -12.22 6.81 15.08
C GLY A 295 -10.91 6.86 15.87
N ILE A 296 -10.27 5.70 16.08
CA ILE A 296 -8.99 5.61 16.81
C ILE A 296 -7.84 6.38 16.16
N LEU A 297 -7.97 6.84 14.91
CA LEU A 297 -6.95 7.60 14.20
C LEU A 297 -7.23 9.10 14.14
N GLU A 298 -8.25 9.61 14.86
CA GLU A 298 -8.61 11.02 14.84
C GLU A 298 -7.45 11.94 15.24
N TYR A 299 -6.55 11.48 16.10
CA TYR A 299 -5.34 12.21 16.51
C TYR A 299 -4.34 12.50 15.38
N LEU A 300 -4.50 11.84 14.22
CA LEU A 300 -3.70 12.13 13.02
C LEU A 300 -4.25 13.29 12.20
N HIS A 301 -5.50 13.71 12.43
CA HIS A 301 -6.11 14.83 11.71
C HIS A 301 -5.25 16.09 11.81
N GLY A 302 -5.02 16.74 10.67
CA GLY A 302 -4.16 17.92 10.55
C GLY A 302 -2.66 17.67 10.64
N ARG A 303 -2.20 16.44 10.93
CA ARG A 303 -0.77 16.12 11.01
C ARG A 303 -0.15 15.92 9.64
N GLU A 304 1.09 16.36 9.53
CA GLU A 304 1.93 16.19 8.36
C GLU A 304 3.21 15.44 8.75
N PHE A 305 3.63 14.52 7.89
CA PHE A 305 4.86 13.75 8.06
C PHE A 305 5.70 13.82 6.80
N GLN A 306 6.99 14.02 6.97
CA GLN A 306 7.93 14.18 5.88
C GLN A 306 9.18 13.35 6.14
N VAL A 307 9.81 12.85 5.08
CA VAL A 307 11.13 12.22 5.18
C VAL A 307 12.21 13.29 5.43
N ASP A 308 13.27 12.89 6.12
CA ASP A 308 14.37 13.82 6.45
C ASP A 308 15.14 14.29 5.22
N GLU A 309 15.28 13.42 4.22
CA GLU A 309 16.11 13.68 3.05
C GLU A 309 15.59 12.94 1.81
N VAL A 310 15.62 13.63 0.65
CA VAL A 310 15.37 13.01 -0.66
C VAL A 310 16.70 12.96 -1.44
N PRO A 311 17.25 11.77 -1.72
CA PRO A 311 18.63 11.61 -2.21
C PRO A 311 18.96 12.40 -3.48
N PHE A 312 18.08 12.37 -4.48
CA PHE A 312 18.31 13.08 -5.74
C PHE A 312 18.17 14.62 -5.61
N GLN A 313 17.37 15.11 -4.65
CA GLN A 313 17.27 16.54 -4.39
C GLN A 313 18.63 17.07 -3.92
N LYS A 314 19.25 16.39 -2.95
CA LYS A 314 20.59 16.73 -2.47
C LYS A 314 21.64 16.62 -3.57
N LYS A 315 21.56 15.59 -4.43
CA LYS A 315 22.53 15.36 -5.51
C LYS A 315 22.51 16.45 -6.58
N TYR A 316 21.33 16.96 -6.95
CA TYR A 316 21.17 17.83 -8.12
C TYR A 316 20.79 19.27 -7.82
N PHE A 317 20.25 19.57 -6.63
CA PHE A 317 19.63 20.85 -6.28
C PHE A 317 20.11 21.46 -4.95
N SER A 318 21.14 20.86 -4.32
CA SER A 318 21.84 21.49 -3.19
C SER A 318 22.92 22.46 -3.64
#